data_2986035566ac8247156568ff0df06c90
#
_entry.id   2986035566ac8247156568ff0df06c90
#
_cell.length_a   1.000
_cell.length_b   1.000
_cell.length_c   1.000
_cell.angle_alpha   90.00
_cell.angle_beta   90.00
_cell.angle_gamma   90.00
#
_symmetry.space_group_name_H-M   'P 1'
#
loop_
_entity.id
_entity.type
_entity.pdbx_description
1 polymer ?
#
loop_
_entity_poly.entity_id
_entity_poly.type
_entity_poly.pdbx_seq_one_letter_code
_entity_poly.pdbx_strand_id
1 'polypeptide(L)'
;MTPTLAQRHLTHPGTSTPRATDAQLRARDWAEIQERMLVPLYDAVHERLEVGAGTRLLGLGCGSGLALLMAATRGASVTGVEHLCPERLALARERLLPDGLWGDHAADARLMEGGPEAAVDVSRPPYNMITAFQPIGCMSGDSEGLAPLLQRAAPLADRGSLVVLAGWGPPERCTTSSVLRVATRLADPLRSTGSWRPSERDDLEDVAQRAGLKPDGSGRVACPFGYADMDSAVRGLLSTGLFDAAVGATDARQVRKELTEALHPHLRRDGTVWMANVFRYLVARTR
;
A
#
# COMPACT_ATOMS: atom_id res chain seq x y z
N MET A 1 -19.45 29.03 -38.25
CA MET A 1 -19.99 29.03 -36.87
C MET A 1 -20.21 27.57 -36.47
N THR A 2 -19.27 27.01 -35.70
CA THR A 2 -19.29 25.61 -35.26
C THR A 2 -19.86 25.57 -33.85
N PRO A 3 -20.88 24.76 -33.53
CA PRO A 3 -21.44 24.73 -32.18
C PRO A 3 -20.54 23.94 -31.25
N THR A 4 -20.16 24.57 -30.15
CA THR A 4 -19.42 23.99 -29.02
C THR A 4 -20.33 22.96 -28.33
N LEU A 5 -19.94 21.69 -28.37
CA LEU A 5 -20.58 20.61 -27.59
C LEU A 5 -20.20 20.78 -26.12
N ALA A 6 -21.18 21.16 -25.32
CA ALA A 6 -21.06 21.13 -23.87
C ALA A 6 -20.93 19.68 -23.38
N GLN A 7 -19.79 19.35 -22.76
CA GLN A 7 -19.62 18.08 -22.06
C GLN A 7 -20.58 18.06 -20.87
N ARG A 8 -21.62 17.22 -20.97
CA ARG A 8 -22.45 16.85 -19.82
C ARG A 8 -21.61 16.00 -18.89
N HIS A 9 -21.23 16.56 -17.75
CA HIS A 9 -20.80 15.76 -16.62
C HIS A 9 -21.94 14.84 -16.22
N LEU A 10 -21.80 13.56 -16.52
CA LEU A 10 -22.65 12.51 -15.95
C LEU A 10 -22.28 12.39 -14.48
N THR A 11 -23.03 13.08 -13.62
CA THR A 11 -23.07 12.82 -12.20
C THR A 11 -23.63 11.42 -12.01
N HIS A 12 -22.76 10.47 -11.66
CA HIS A 12 -23.19 9.14 -11.24
C HIS A 12 -24.03 9.28 -9.96
N PRO A 13 -25.21 8.67 -9.89
CA PRO A 13 -25.97 8.65 -8.66
C PRO A 13 -25.28 7.73 -7.65
N GLY A 14 -24.85 8.28 -6.52
CA GLY A 14 -24.81 7.56 -5.27
C GLY A 14 -23.63 6.67 -4.95
N THR A 15 -22.37 7.08 -5.15
CA THR A 15 -21.33 6.71 -4.20
C THR A 15 -21.47 7.63 -3.01
N SER A 16 -22.10 7.13 -1.94
CA SER A 16 -22.10 7.84 -0.66
C SER A 16 -20.64 8.01 -0.25
N THR A 17 -20.14 9.24 -0.34
CA THR A 17 -18.84 9.61 0.23
C THR A 17 -18.85 9.17 1.69
N PRO A 18 -17.92 8.30 2.15
CA PRO A 18 -17.87 7.90 3.55
C PRO A 18 -17.91 9.15 4.43
N ARG A 19 -18.71 9.14 5.50
CA ARG A 19 -18.67 10.21 6.49
C ARG A 19 -17.24 10.27 7.05
N ALA A 20 -16.75 11.46 7.41
CA ALA A 20 -15.39 11.66 7.91
C ALA A 20 -15.01 10.66 9.04
N THR A 21 -15.99 10.31 9.89
CA THR A 21 -15.86 9.29 10.93
C THR A 21 -15.56 7.87 10.38
N ASP A 22 -16.17 7.48 9.27
CA ASP A 22 -15.99 6.16 8.67
C ASP A 22 -14.61 6.05 8.02
N ALA A 23 -14.13 7.12 7.37
CA ALA A 23 -12.79 7.17 6.80
C ALA A 23 -11.69 7.09 7.88
N GLN A 24 -11.87 7.77 9.01
CA GLN A 24 -10.95 7.69 10.15
C GLN A 24 -10.93 6.31 10.79
N LEU A 25 -12.09 5.68 10.99
CA LEU A 25 -12.16 4.31 11.51
C LEU A 25 -11.47 3.32 10.56
N ARG A 26 -11.70 3.46 9.28
CA ARG A 26 -11.07 2.63 8.26
C ARG A 26 -9.56 2.81 8.21
N ALA A 27 -9.07 4.04 8.35
CA ALA A 27 -7.64 4.32 8.42
C ALA A 27 -6.99 3.69 9.67
N ARG A 28 -7.69 3.70 10.82
CA ARG A 28 -7.25 3.01 12.04
C ARG A 28 -7.24 1.50 11.88
N ASP A 29 -8.29 0.90 11.29
CA ASP A 29 -8.34 -0.53 11.00
C ASP A 29 -7.17 -0.94 10.08
N TRP A 30 -6.83 -0.10 9.09
CA TRP A 30 -5.62 -0.29 8.29
C TRP A 30 -4.36 -0.28 9.17
N ALA A 31 -4.15 0.77 9.94
CA ALA A 31 -2.93 1.00 10.70
C ALA A 31 -2.71 -0.04 11.81
N GLU A 32 -3.78 -0.46 12.49
CA GLU A 32 -3.71 -1.31 13.66
C GLU A 32 -3.87 -2.80 13.36
N ILE A 33 -4.57 -3.13 12.26
CA ILE A 33 -4.85 -4.51 11.90
C ILE A 33 -4.06 -4.91 10.65
N GLN A 34 -4.30 -4.24 9.52
CA GLN A 34 -3.85 -4.73 8.22
C GLN A 34 -2.39 -4.42 7.91
N GLU A 35 -1.92 -3.20 8.14
CA GLU A 35 -0.54 -2.80 7.83
C GLU A 35 0.50 -3.63 8.59
N ARG A 36 0.16 -4.06 9.81
CA ARG A 36 1.03 -4.90 10.63
C ARG A 36 1.35 -6.26 10.01
N MET A 37 0.48 -6.75 9.13
CA MET A 37 0.71 -8.00 8.39
C MET A 37 1.88 -7.89 7.41
N LEU A 38 2.29 -6.67 7.05
CA LEU A 38 3.40 -6.40 6.15
C LEU A 38 4.75 -6.16 6.87
N VAL A 39 4.76 -6.16 8.22
CA VAL A 39 5.99 -5.98 9.01
C VAL A 39 7.11 -6.92 8.59
N PRO A 40 6.88 -8.23 8.35
CA PRO A 40 7.96 -9.11 7.89
C PRO A 40 8.57 -8.69 6.54
N LEU A 41 7.75 -8.10 5.64
CA LEU A 41 8.24 -7.57 4.36
C LEU A 41 9.12 -6.34 4.57
N TYR A 42 8.69 -5.39 5.40
CA TYR A 42 9.44 -4.18 5.70
C TYR A 42 10.79 -4.52 6.35
N ASP A 43 10.75 -5.40 7.34
CA ASP A 43 11.93 -5.84 8.08
C ASP A 43 12.95 -6.52 7.16
N ALA A 44 12.52 -7.49 6.37
CA ALA A 44 13.39 -8.19 5.43
C ALA A 44 14.03 -7.26 4.38
N VAL A 45 13.30 -6.24 3.91
CA VAL A 45 13.85 -5.25 2.97
C VAL A 45 14.85 -4.33 3.68
N HIS A 46 14.50 -3.82 4.87
CA HIS A 46 15.39 -2.93 5.62
C HIS A 46 16.67 -3.64 6.04
N GLU A 47 16.59 -4.91 6.45
CA GLU A 47 17.77 -5.71 6.80
C GLU A 47 18.64 -5.96 5.56
N ARG A 48 18.06 -6.44 4.46
CA ARG A 48 18.79 -6.75 3.22
C ARG A 48 19.51 -5.55 2.63
N LEU A 49 18.91 -4.36 2.73
CA LEU A 49 19.44 -3.11 2.17
C LEU A 49 20.22 -2.28 3.21
N GLU A 50 20.46 -2.87 4.38
CA GLU A 50 21.24 -2.24 5.46
C GLU A 50 20.77 -0.83 5.81
N VAL A 51 19.41 -0.67 5.90
CA VAL A 51 18.80 0.62 6.25
C VAL A 51 19.29 1.09 7.61
N GLY A 52 19.86 2.29 7.66
CA GLY A 52 20.47 2.86 8.87
C GLY A 52 20.75 4.35 8.73
N ALA A 53 21.66 4.89 9.56
CA ALA A 53 21.95 6.33 9.66
C ALA A 53 22.38 7.02 8.36
N GLY A 54 22.93 6.27 7.38
CA GLY A 54 23.28 6.78 6.06
C GLY A 54 22.11 6.79 5.06
N THR A 55 20.95 6.26 5.45
CA THR A 55 19.80 6.12 4.54
C THR A 55 18.96 7.39 4.56
N ARG A 56 18.68 7.92 3.37
CA ARG A 56 17.73 9.00 3.12
C ARG A 56 16.59 8.43 2.29
N LEU A 57 15.52 8.05 2.97
CA LEU A 57 14.43 7.26 2.40
C LEU A 57 13.24 8.15 2.01
N LEU A 58 12.74 7.98 0.77
CA LEU A 58 11.47 8.50 0.31
C LEU A 58 10.44 7.36 0.20
N GLY A 59 9.39 7.40 1.02
CA GLY A 59 8.28 6.45 0.98
C GLY A 59 7.11 7.00 0.16
N LEU A 60 6.80 6.33 -0.94
CA LEU A 60 5.67 6.65 -1.82
C LEU A 60 4.43 5.88 -1.36
N GLY A 61 3.31 6.59 -1.14
CA GLY A 61 2.12 5.99 -0.56
C GLY A 61 2.43 5.44 0.84
N CYS A 62 2.96 6.31 1.72
CA CYS A 62 3.52 5.87 3.01
C CYS A 62 2.47 5.32 3.99
N GLY A 63 1.19 5.39 3.66
CA GLY A 63 0.10 4.88 4.49
C GLY A 63 0.09 5.49 5.88
N SER A 64 0.01 4.66 6.90
CA SER A 64 0.09 5.11 8.30
C SER A 64 1.53 5.17 8.85
N GLY A 65 2.54 5.12 7.98
CA GLY A 65 3.94 5.39 8.29
C GLY A 65 4.70 4.26 8.99
N LEU A 66 4.17 3.05 9.10
CA LEU A 66 4.81 1.95 9.84
C LEU A 66 6.17 1.56 9.24
N ALA A 67 6.27 1.44 7.93
CA ALA A 67 7.55 1.14 7.27
C ALA A 67 8.58 2.25 7.48
N LEU A 68 8.14 3.51 7.47
CA LEU A 68 9.00 4.67 7.74
C LEU A 68 9.46 4.69 9.20
N LEU A 69 8.57 4.40 10.15
CA LEU A 69 8.92 4.29 11.56
C LEU A 69 10.00 3.22 11.77
N MET A 70 9.83 2.05 11.15
CA MET A 70 10.83 0.97 11.22
C MET A 70 12.18 1.37 10.61
N ALA A 71 12.21 2.17 9.55
CA ALA A 71 13.44 2.74 9.00
C ALA A 71 14.05 3.80 9.92
N ALA A 72 13.23 4.69 10.47
CA ALA A 72 13.65 5.73 11.38
C ALA A 72 14.26 5.17 12.68
N THR A 73 13.69 4.09 13.23
CA THR A 73 14.27 3.40 14.42
C THR A 73 15.62 2.76 14.15
N ARG A 74 15.99 2.57 12.88
CA ARG A 74 17.33 2.15 12.43
C ARG A 74 18.26 3.35 12.18
N GLY A 75 17.80 4.58 12.41
CA GLY A 75 18.56 5.81 12.23
C GLY A 75 18.43 6.45 10.84
N ALA A 76 17.58 5.97 9.96
CA ALA A 76 17.37 6.57 8.65
C ALA A 76 16.65 7.92 8.76
N SER A 77 17.02 8.87 7.88
CA SER A 77 16.23 10.06 7.59
C SER A 77 15.09 9.66 6.66
N VAL A 78 13.84 9.97 7.02
CA VAL A 78 12.66 9.48 6.30
C VAL A 78 11.76 10.61 5.82
N THR A 79 11.30 10.52 4.60
CA THR A 79 10.25 11.37 4.05
C THR A 79 9.14 10.49 3.51
N GLY A 80 7.91 10.73 3.94
CA GLY A 80 6.72 10.05 3.43
C GLY A 80 5.83 10.97 2.63
N VAL A 81 5.33 10.51 1.50
CA VAL A 81 4.28 11.18 0.73
C VAL A 81 3.06 10.28 0.65
N GLU A 82 1.86 10.87 0.84
CA GLU A 82 0.58 10.18 0.75
C GLU A 82 -0.44 11.08 0.06
N HIS A 83 -1.12 10.58 -0.96
CA HIS A 83 -2.06 11.38 -1.75
C HIS A 83 -3.47 10.77 -1.80
N LEU A 84 -3.61 9.51 -1.41
CA LEU A 84 -4.89 8.79 -1.53
C LEU A 84 -5.71 8.81 -0.23
N CYS A 85 -5.05 8.90 0.92
CA CYS A 85 -5.72 8.77 2.22
C CYS A 85 -5.12 9.71 3.27
N PRO A 86 -5.62 10.96 3.36
CA PRO A 86 -5.15 11.93 4.34
C PRO A 86 -5.34 11.45 5.79
N GLU A 87 -6.32 10.60 6.06
CA GLU A 87 -6.54 10.01 7.39
C GLU A 87 -5.40 9.07 7.79
N ARG A 88 -4.86 8.28 6.84
CA ARG A 88 -3.66 7.46 7.10
C ARG A 88 -2.43 8.34 7.33
N LEU A 89 -2.29 9.43 6.57
CA LEU A 89 -1.20 10.38 6.77
C LEU A 89 -1.27 11.05 8.15
N ALA A 90 -2.48 11.34 8.65
CA ALA A 90 -2.66 11.85 10.02
C ALA A 90 -2.11 10.86 11.05
N LEU A 91 -2.42 9.57 10.92
CA LEU A 91 -1.86 8.52 11.79
C LEU A 91 -0.33 8.37 11.64
N ALA A 92 0.20 8.56 10.43
CA ALA A 92 1.64 8.58 10.21
C ALA A 92 2.32 9.74 10.97
N ARG A 93 1.67 10.92 11.00
CA ARG A 93 2.16 12.08 11.78
C ARG A 93 2.12 11.81 13.28
N GLU A 94 1.04 11.23 13.79
CA GLU A 94 0.95 10.82 15.20
C GLU A 94 2.05 9.82 15.58
N ARG A 95 2.45 8.95 14.66
CA ARG A 95 3.46 7.90 14.87
C ARG A 95 4.89 8.38 14.81
N LEU A 96 5.20 9.24 13.86
CA LEU A 96 6.57 9.66 13.53
C LEU A 96 6.94 11.04 14.09
N LEU A 97 5.95 11.88 14.40
CA LEU A 97 6.11 13.24 14.90
C LEU A 97 5.36 13.45 16.22
N PRO A 98 5.53 12.57 17.23
CA PRO A 98 4.84 12.73 18.49
C PRO A 98 5.32 13.99 19.21
N ASP A 99 4.40 14.83 19.69
CA ASP A 99 4.70 16.02 20.45
C ASP A 99 5.51 15.66 21.72
N GLY A 100 6.81 15.91 21.71
CA GLY A 100 7.65 16.05 22.89
C GLY A 100 8.10 14.78 23.64
N LEU A 101 7.84 13.56 23.18
CA LEU A 101 8.15 12.32 23.92
C LEU A 101 9.42 11.57 23.50
N TRP A 102 9.97 11.89 22.34
CA TRP A 102 11.21 11.28 21.87
C TRP A 102 12.29 12.37 21.88
N GLY A 103 13.18 12.30 22.87
CA GLY A 103 14.33 13.21 23.00
C GLY A 103 15.19 13.28 21.72
N ASP A 104 16.42 13.82 21.78
CA ASP A 104 17.38 14.13 20.69
C ASP A 104 17.54 13.09 19.54
N HIS A 105 16.78 12.02 19.56
CA HIS A 105 16.65 10.99 18.52
C HIS A 105 15.33 11.09 17.73
N ALA A 106 14.66 12.26 17.75
CA ALA A 106 13.59 12.48 16.79
C ALA A 106 14.20 12.28 15.39
N ALA A 107 13.96 11.11 14.81
CA ALA A 107 14.39 10.80 13.46
C ALA A 107 13.99 11.99 12.58
N ASP A 108 14.89 12.40 11.69
CA ASP A 108 14.60 13.45 10.71
C ASP A 108 13.47 12.94 9.80
N ALA A 109 12.23 13.09 10.28
CA ALA A 109 11.03 12.59 9.64
C ALA A 109 10.21 13.73 9.05
N ARG A 110 9.77 13.58 7.81
CA ARG A 110 8.90 14.53 7.11
C ARG A 110 7.73 13.78 6.50
N LEU A 111 6.52 14.32 6.66
CA LEU A 111 5.30 13.70 6.16
C LEU A 111 4.47 14.74 5.42
N MET A 112 4.22 14.50 4.14
CA MET A 112 3.65 15.45 3.21
C MET A 112 2.46 14.83 2.49
N GLU A 113 1.43 15.62 2.34
CA GLU A 113 0.28 15.28 1.51
C GLU A 113 0.61 15.60 0.05
N GLY A 114 0.33 14.65 -0.84
CA GLY A 114 0.56 14.80 -2.26
C GLY A 114 1.48 13.75 -2.86
N GLY A 115 1.96 14.04 -4.06
CA GLY A 115 2.90 13.19 -4.81
C GLY A 115 4.37 13.44 -4.44
N PRO A 116 5.30 12.83 -5.20
CA PRO A 116 6.74 13.02 -4.98
C PRO A 116 7.19 14.46 -5.00
N GLU A 117 6.48 15.32 -5.75
CA GLU A 117 6.78 16.75 -5.88
C GLU A 117 6.71 17.48 -4.54
N ALA A 118 5.84 17.01 -3.63
CA ALA A 118 5.74 17.56 -2.29
C ALA A 118 7.00 17.32 -1.45
N ALA A 119 7.80 16.32 -1.81
CA ALA A 119 9.03 15.94 -1.10
C ALA A 119 10.28 16.71 -1.59
N VAL A 120 10.13 17.58 -2.60
CA VAL A 120 11.25 18.39 -3.14
C VAL A 120 11.76 19.35 -2.07
N ASP A 121 13.06 19.30 -1.80
CA ASP A 121 13.74 20.20 -0.88
C ASP A 121 15.18 20.42 -1.34
N VAL A 122 15.43 21.54 -1.97
CA VAL A 122 16.75 21.88 -2.52
C VAL A 122 17.81 22.14 -1.45
N SER A 123 17.41 22.31 -0.21
CA SER A 123 18.33 22.51 0.94
C SER A 123 18.86 21.19 1.49
N ARG A 124 18.28 20.06 1.09
CA ARG A 124 18.65 18.72 1.56
C ARG A 124 19.35 17.91 0.48
N PRO A 125 20.22 16.98 0.87
CA PRO A 125 20.83 16.06 -0.09
C PRO A 125 19.73 15.16 -0.71
N PRO A 126 19.92 14.71 -1.97
CA PRO A 126 18.99 13.82 -2.63
C PRO A 126 18.75 12.51 -1.84
N TYR A 127 17.62 11.87 -2.09
CA TYR A 127 17.35 10.54 -1.52
C TYR A 127 18.32 9.50 -2.10
N ASN A 128 18.64 8.46 -1.32
CA ASN A 128 19.39 7.31 -1.80
C ASN A 128 18.58 6.01 -1.77
N MET A 129 17.32 6.11 -1.29
CA MET A 129 16.37 5.01 -1.31
C MET A 129 14.95 5.52 -1.52
N ILE A 130 14.22 4.87 -2.43
CA ILE A 130 12.78 5.10 -2.67
C ILE A 130 12.04 3.79 -2.40
N THR A 131 10.92 3.84 -1.69
CA THR A 131 10.09 2.66 -1.44
C THR A 131 8.65 2.89 -1.86
N ALA A 132 8.04 1.88 -2.49
CA ALA A 132 6.61 1.77 -2.75
C ALA A 132 6.15 0.40 -2.22
N PHE A 133 5.78 0.36 -0.95
CA PHE A 133 5.46 -0.87 -0.23
C PHE A 133 4.00 -1.31 -0.34
N GLN A 134 3.14 -0.57 -1.01
CA GLN A 134 1.79 -1.04 -1.29
C GLN A 134 1.87 -2.19 -2.30
N PRO A 135 1.50 -3.43 -1.91
CA PRO A 135 1.68 -4.58 -2.78
C PRO A 135 0.72 -4.53 -3.98
N ILE A 136 1.26 -4.72 -5.19
CA ILE A 136 0.50 -4.89 -6.44
C ILE A 136 0.45 -6.37 -6.85
N GLY A 137 -0.31 -6.68 -7.89
CA GLY A 137 -0.37 -8.02 -8.51
C GLY A 137 -1.46 -8.90 -7.92
N CYS A 138 -2.54 -8.34 -7.35
CA CYS A 138 -3.69 -9.12 -6.92
C CYS A 138 -5.04 -8.63 -7.49
N MET A 139 -5.09 -7.41 -8.00
CA MET A 139 -6.29 -6.82 -8.58
C MET A 139 -5.96 -6.21 -9.95
N SER A 140 -6.91 -6.29 -10.87
CA SER A 140 -6.78 -5.63 -12.17
C SER A 140 -6.68 -4.12 -11.99
N GLY A 141 -5.65 -3.52 -12.57
CA GLY A 141 -5.40 -2.08 -12.48
C GLY A 141 -4.60 -1.62 -11.25
N ASP A 142 -4.24 -2.51 -10.32
CA ASP A 142 -3.54 -2.14 -9.09
C ASP A 142 -2.11 -1.60 -9.29
N SER A 143 -1.52 -1.81 -10.47
CA SER A 143 -0.25 -1.22 -10.87
C SER A 143 -0.38 0.08 -11.67
N GLU A 144 -1.61 0.49 -12.00
CA GLU A 144 -1.85 1.72 -12.75
C GLU A 144 -1.37 2.95 -11.96
N GLY A 145 -0.71 3.87 -12.64
CA GLY A 145 -0.15 5.07 -12.02
C GLY A 145 1.17 4.87 -11.27
N LEU A 146 1.58 3.64 -10.92
CA LEU A 146 2.81 3.40 -10.16
C LEU A 146 4.07 3.74 -10.98
N ALA A 147 4.15 3.36 -12.26
CA ALA A 147 5.30 3.71 -13.09
C ALA A 147 5.43 5.23 -13.31
N PRO A 148 4.39 5.99 -13.65
CA PRO A 148 4.45 7.46 -13.67
C PRO A 148 4.84 8.08 -12.31
N LEU A 149 4.37 7.52 -11.20
CA LEU A 149 4.73 7.98 -9.85
C LEU A 149 6.25 7.82 -9.61
N LEU A 150 6.79 6.66 -9.97
CA LEU A 150 8.23 6.37 -9.87
C LEU A 150 9.07 7.25 -10.80
N GLN A 151 8.58 7.55 -12.02
CA GLN A 151 9.26 8.47 -12.95
C GLN A 151 9.39 9.88 -12.37
N ARG A 152 8.39 10.34 -11.62
CA ARG A 152 8.44 11.64 -10.93
C ARG A 152 9.29 11.59 -9.65
N ALA A 153 9.39 10.45 -8.99
CA ALA A 153 10.19 10.29 -7.79
C ALA A 153 11.69 10.08 -8.08
N ALA A 154 12.05 9.39 -9.17
CA ALA A 154 13.43 9.05 -9.49
C ALA A 154 14.38 10.26 -9.57
N PRO A 155 13.99 11.42 -10.13
CA PRO A 155 14.86 12.61 -10.16
C PRO A 155 15.17 13.21 -8.77
N LEU A 156 14.43 12.84 -7.73
CA LEU A 156 14.68 13.30 -6.35
C LEU A 156 15.77 12.48 -5.65
N ALA A 157 16.24 11.42 -6.27
CA ALA A 157 17.27 10.54 -5.74
C ALA A 157 18.57 10.61 -6.56
N ASP A 158 19.67 10.27 -5.92
CA ASP A 158 20.97 10.16 -6.59
C ASP A 158 20.93 9.06 -7.68
N ARG A 159 21.83 9.18 -8.67
CA ARG A 159 22.00 8.09 -9.66
C ARG A 159 22.45 6.80 -8.95
N GLY A 160 21.90 5.69 -9.38
CA GLY A 160 22.18 4.39 -8.77
C GLY A 160 21.47 4.15 -7.44
N SER A 161 20.62 5.08 -6.97
CA SER A 161 19.83 4.93 -5.75
C SER A 161 18.89 3.74 -5.83
N LEU A 162 18.64 3.15 -4.67
CA LEU A 162 17.76 1.98 -4.53
C LEU A 162 16.29 2.37 -4.68
N VAL A 163 15.55 1.57 -5.43
CA VAL A 163 14.09 1.68 -5.54
C VAL A 163 13.49 0.32 -5.23
N VAL A 164 12.60 0.27 -4.25
CA VAL A 164 11.95 -0.98 -3.80
C VAL A 164 10.47 -0.96 -4.14
N LEU A 165 10.03 -2.00 -4.83
CA LEU A 165 8.63 -2.26 -5.14
C LEU A 165 8.17 -3.52 -4.41
N ALA A 166 6.91 -3.56 -4.00
CA ALA A 166 6.30 -4.72 -3.38
C ALA A 166 5.16 -5.28 -4.23
N GLY A 167 4.99 -6.60 -4.20
CA GLY A 167 3.92 -7.28 -4.90
C GLY A 167 3.49 -8.55 -4.17
N TRP A 168 2.31 -9.04 -4.51
CA TRP A 168 1.86 -10.34 -4.07
C TRP A 168 2.74 -11.44 -4.65
N GLY A 169 2.95 -12.48 -3.89
CA GLY A 169 3.58 -13.70 -4.37
C GLY A 169 2.63 -14.53 -5.23
N PRO A 170 3.10 -15.69 -5.71
CA PRO A 170 2.29 -16.55 -6.56
C PRO A 170 1.01 -17.01 -5.82
N PRO A 171 -0.14 -17.06 -6.52
CA PRO A 171 -1.44 -17.25 -5.88
C PRO A 171 -1.56 -18.57 -5.11
N GLU A 172 -0.83 -19.61 -5.51
CA GLU A 172 -0.76 -20.90 -4.79
C GLU A 172 -0.05 -20.83 -3.44
N ARG A 173 0.67 -19.74 -3.18
CA ARG A 173 1.35 -19.44 -1.91
C ARG A 173 0.63 -18.36 -1.09
N CYS A 174 -0.52 -17.88 -1.57
CA CYS A 174 -1.29 -16.81 -0.96
C CYS A 174 -2.72 -17.27 -0.73
N THR A 175 -3.00 -17.79 0.47
CA THR A 175 -4.35 -18.30 0.79
C THR A 175 -5.42 -17.20 0.79
N THR A 176 -5.02 -15.93 1.03
CA THR A 176 -5.91 -14.77 0.88
C THR A 176 -6.47 -14.61 -0.54
N SER A 177 -5.83 -15.19 -1.57
CA SER A 177 -6.34 -15.14 -2.96
C SER A 177 -7.77 -15.69 -3.09
N SER A 178 -8.14 -16.71 -2.30
CA SER A 178 -9.51 -17.26 -2.29
C SER A 178 -10.52 -16.24 -1.75
N VAL A 179 -10.13 -15.45 -0.76
CA VAL A 179 -10.95 -14.40 -0.14
C VAL A 179 -11.07 -13.18 -1.05
N LEU A 180 -9.98 -12.79 -1.73
CA LEU A 180 -10.00 -11.67 -2.68
C LEU A 180 -10.94 -11.89 -3.86
N ARG A 181 -11.22 -13.15 -4.23
CA ARG A 181 -12.22 -13.48 -5.27
C ARG A 181 -13.64 -13.01 -4.93
N VAL A 182 -13.94 -12.74 -3.68
CA VAL A 182 -15.21 -12.11 -3.27
C VAL A 182 -15.40 -10.77 -3.97
N ALA A 183 -14.34 -9.97 -4.09
CA ALA A 183 -14.39 -8.70 -4.81
C ALA A 183 -14.87 -8.88 -6.27
N THR A 184 -14.34 -9.89 -6.97
CA THR A 184 -14.75 -10.19 -8.36
C THR A 184 -16.19 -10.70 -8.46
N ARG A 185 -16.61 -11.58 -7.53
CA ARG A 185 -17.98 -12.15 -7.57
C ARG A 185 -19.06 -11.10 -7.34
N LEU A 186 -18.76 -10.09 -6.55
CA LEU A 186 -19.70 -9.02 -6.18
C LEU A 186 -19.53 -7.75 -7.02
N ALA A 187 -18.42 -7.61 -7.76
CA ALA A 187 -18.20 -6.48 -8.64
C ALA A 187 -19.12 -6.52 -9.86
N ASP A 188 -19.35 -5.37 -10.47
CA ASP A 188 -20.07 -5.27 -11.74
C ASP A 188 -19.32 -6.05 -12.84
N PRO A 189 -19.94 -7.05 -13.49
CA PRO A 189 -19.31 -7.84 -14.56
C PRO A 189 -18.83 -7.02 -15.75
N LEU A 190 -19.37 -5.80 -15.94
CA LEU A 190 -18.98 -4.89 -17.01
C LEU A 190 -17.73 -4.05 -16.65
N ARG A 191 -17.26 -4.10 -15.41
CA ARG A 191 -16.06 -3.40 -14.94
C ARG A 191 -14.93 -4.39 -14.74
N SER A 192 -13.87 -4.28 -15.53
CA SER A 192 -12.66 -5.11 -15.35
C SER A 192 -11.76 -4.62 -14.21
N THR A 193 -11.80 -3.33 -13.89
CA THR A 193 -10.97 -2.70 -12.85
C THR A 193 -11.45 -3.12 -11.46
N GLY A 194 -10.52 -3.49 -10.58
CA GLY A 194 -10.82 -3.92 -9.21
C GLY A 194 -11.24 -5.40 -9.08
N SER A 195 -11.22 -6.19 -10.15
CA SER A 195 -11.39 -7.63 -10.09
C SER A 195 -10.10 -8.33 -9.67
N TRP A 196 -10.23 -9.41 -8.88
CA TRP A 196 -9.06 -10.23 -8.55
C TRP A 196 -8.40 -10.79 -9.81
N ARG A 197 -7.08 -10.75 -9.85
CA ARG A 197 -6.26 -11.48 -10.82
C ARG A 197 -5.12 -12.21 -10.12
N PRO A 198 -4.60 -13.31 -10.68
CA PRO A 198 -3.37 -13.89 -10.16
C PRO A 198 -2.21 -12.91 -10.36
N SER A 199 -1.26 -12.90 -9.43
CA SER A 199 0.00 -12.19 -9.62
C SER A 199 0.82 -12.88 -10.71
N GLU A 200 1.39 -12.09 -11.60
CA GLU A 200 2.28 -12.55 -12.65
C GLU A 200 3.74 -12.45 -12.20
N ARG A 201 4.58 -13.25 -12.82
CA ARG A 201 6.00 -13.32 -12.45
C ARG A 201 6.69 -11.97 -12.58
N ASP A 202 6.36 -11.24 -13.62
CA ASP A 202 7.09 -10.05 -14.07
C ASP A 202 6.34 -8.73 -13.75
N ASP A 203 5.24 -8.80 -12.97
CA ASP A 203 4.44 -7.61 -12.58
C ASP A 203 5.31 -6.44 -12.07
N LEU A 204 6.28 -6.71 -11.22
CA LEU A 204 7.16 -5.68 -10.65
C LEU A 204 8.22 -5.21 -11.63
N GLU A 205 8.76 -6.12 -12.42
CA GLU A 205 9.75 -5.85 -13.47
C GLU A 205 9.16 -4.97 -14.57
N ASP A 206 7.93 -5.22 -14.97
CA ASP A 206 7.22 -4.41 -15.97
C ASP A 206 6.98 -2.97 -15.48
N VAL A 207 6.63 -2.81 -14.20
CA VAL A 207 6.52 -1.47 -13.59
C VAL A 207 7.88 -0.79 -13.55
N ALA A 208 8.94 -1.48 -13.11
CA ALA A 208 10.29 -0.93 -13.05
C ALA A 208 10.81 -0.53 -14.45
N GLN A 209 10.58 -1.37 -15.45
CA GLN A 209 10.97 -1.09 -16.84
C GLN A 209 10.25 0.14 -17.38
N ARG A 210 8.93 0.22 -17.20
CA ARG A 210 8.12 1.39 -17.61
C ARG A 210 8.55 2.66 -16.89
N ALA A 211 9.03 2.55 -15.65
CA ALA A 211 9.56 3.67 -14.89
C ALA A 211 11.01 4.04 -15.27
N GLY A 212 11.65 3.31 -16.20
CA GLY A 212 13.03 3.55 -16.61
C GLY A 212 14.07 3.09 -15.60
N LEU A 213 13.69 2.29 -14.61
CA LEU A 213 14.56 1.74 -13.59
C LEU A 213 15.29 0.48 -14.09
N LYS A 214 16.43 0.17 -13.48
CA LYS A 214 17.21 -1.04 -13.75
C LYS A 214 16.99 -2.05 -12.62
N PRO A 215 16.36 -3.23 -12.84
CA PRO A 215 16.29 -4.29 -11.85
C PRO A 215 17.68 -4.70 -11.33
N ASP A 216 17.82 -4.89 -10.02
CA ASP A 216 19.09 -5.23 -9.36
C ASP A 216 18.98 -6.48 -8.49
N GLY A 217 17.77 -6.86 -8.09
CA GLY A 217 17.52 -8.07 -7.33
C GLY A 217 16.08 -8.19 -6.87
N SER A 218 15.72 -9.32 -6.31
CA SER A 218 14.39 -9.55 -5.74
C SER A 218 14.45 -10.51 -4.56
N GLY A 219 13.35 -10.55 -3.80
CA GLY A 219 13.19 -11.51 -2.71
C GLY A 219 11.73 -11.87 -2.49
N ARG A 220 11.51 -12.92 -1.69
CA ARG A 220 10.19 -13.36 -1.24
C ARG A 220 10.18 -13.47 0.27
N VAL A 221 9.09 -13.03 0.88
CA VAL A 221 8.93 -13.01 2.33
C VAL A 221 7.58 -13.61 2.70
N ALA A 222 7.58 -14.50 3.68
CA ALA A 222 6.34 -14.99 4.26
C ALA A 222 5.73 -13.90 5.15
N CYS A 223 4.54 -13.46 4.82
CA CYS A 223 3.77 -12.48 5.58
C CYS A 223 2.38 -13.07 5.85
N PRO A 224 2.25 -13.99 6.81
CA PRO A 224 0.96 -14.56 7.13
C PRO A 224 0.03 -13.49 7.69
N PHE A 225 -1.24 -13.54 7.29
CA PHE A 225 -2.27 -12.70 7.88
C PHE A 225 -2.89 -13.44 9.06
N GLY A 226 -2.64 -12.91 10.26
CA GLY A 226 -3.12 -13.45 11.52
C GLY A 226 -4.01 -12.44 12.25
N TYR A 227 -5.29 -12.71 12.34
CA TYR A 227 -6.27 -11.85 12.99
C TYR A 227 -6.75 -12.47 14.30
N ALA A 228 -7.01 -11.61 15.29
CA ALA A 228 -7.46 -12.04 16.61
C ALA A 228 -8.81 -12.77 16.58
N ASP A 229 -9.68 -12.36 15.65
CA ASP A 229 -11.01 -12.94 15.46
C ASP A 229 -11.54 -12.65 14.04
N MET A 230 -12.74 -13.14 13.76
CA MET A 230 -13.41 -12.96 12.47
C MET A 230 -13.75 -11.50 12.16
N ASP A 231 -14.19 -10.73 13.17
CA ASP A 231 -14.52 -9.31 12.95
C ASP A 231 -13.28 -8.50 12.59
N SER A 232 -12.17 -8.71 13.30
CA SER A 232 -10.88 -8.10 12.99
C SER A 232 -10.40 -8.47 11.59
N ALA A 233 -10.61 -9.72 11.15
CA ALA A 233 -10.24 -10.15 9.80
C ALA A 233 -11.05 -9.40 8.72
N VAL A 234 -12.36 -9.32 8.90
CA VAL A 234 -13.25 -8.60 7.98
C VAL A 234 -12.92 -7.11 7.95
N ARG A 235 -12.72 -6.47 9.11
CA ARG A 235 -12.35 -5.04 9.20
C ARG A 235 -11.01 -4.77 8.56
N GLY A 236 -10.00 -5.58 8.86
CA GLY A 236 -8.67 -5.47 8.27
C GLY A 236 -8.72 -5.57 6.74
N LEU A 237 -9.41 -6.56 6.19
CA LEU A 237 -9.55 -6.71 4.75
C LEU A 237 -10.31 -5.55 4.10
N LEU A 238 -11.41 -5.09 4.68
CA LEU A 238 -12.18 -3.95 4.17
C LEU A 238 -11.36 -2.65 4.22
N SER A 239 -10.45 -2.52 5.17
CA SER A 239 -9.59 -1.33 5.29
C SER A 239 -8.60 -1.18 4.13
N THR A 240 -8.34 -2.26 3.37
CA THR A 240 -7.42 -2.23 2.22
C THR A 240 -7.91 -1.41 1.03
N GLY A 241 -9.21 -1.26 0.86
CA GLY A 241 -9.81 -0.70 -0.35
C GLY A 241 -10.07 -1.70 -1.48
N LEU A 242 -9.57 -2.92 -1.37
CA LEU A 242 -9.69 -3.93 -2.43
C LEU A 242 -11.14 -4.37 -2.69
N PHE A 243 -12.05 -4.10 -1.77
CA PHE A 243 -13.47 -4.46 -1.87
C PHE A 243 -14.39 -3.26 -2.16
N ASP A 244 -13.85 -2.06 -2.37
CA ASP A 244 -14.66 -0.85 -2.55
C ASP A 244 -15.55 -0.92 -3.80
N ALA A 245 -15.05 -1.50 -4.88
CA ALA A 245 -15.84 -1.73 -6.08
C ALA A 245 -17.02 -2.68 -5.81
N ALA A 246 -16.81 -3.73 -5.02
CA ALA A 246 -17.87 -4.66 -4.62
C ALA A 246 -18.90 -3.99 -3.69
N VAL A 247 -18.46 -3.16 -2.75
CA VAL A 247 -19.34 -2.37 -1.88
C VAL A 247 -20.17 -1.40 -2.70
N GLY A 248 -19.58 -0.75 -3.70
CA GLY A 248 -20.30 0.16 -4.60
C GLY A 248 -21.30 -0.53 -5.54
N ALA A 249 -21.03 -1.79 -5.92
CA ALA A 249 -21.90 -2.57 -6.81
C ALA A 249 -23.05 -3.26 -6.05
N THR A 250 -22.88 -3.52 -4.74
CA THR A 250 -23.86 -4.17 -3.87
C THR A 250 -24.15 -3.30 -2.65
N ASP A 251 -23.74 -3.75 -1.48
CA ASP A 251 -23.69 -2.97 -0.25
C ASP A 251 -22.65 -3.53 0.73
N ALA A 252 -22.27 -2.75 1.74
CA ALA A 252 -21.28 -3.14 2.73
C ALA A 252 -21.68 -4.37 3.55
N ARG A 253 -22.97 -4.59 3.79
CA ARG A 253 -23.48 -5.73 4.56
C ARG A 253 -23.31 -7.03 3.78
N GLN A 254 -23.65 -7.01 2.49
CA GLN A 254 -23.48 -8.17 1.62
C GLN A 254 -21.99 -8.53 1.48
N VAL A 255 -21.12 -7.54 1.26
CA VAL A 255 -19.67 -7.78 1.18
C VAL A 255 -19.13 -8.36 2.50
N ARG A 256 -19.55 -7.83 3.67
CA ARG A 256 -19.17 -8.39 4.97
C ARG A 256 -19.61 -9.86 5.12
N LYS A 257 -20.83 -10.20 4.72
CA LYS A 257 -21.34 -11.57 4.78
C LYS A 257 -20.49 -12.51 3.93
N GLU A 258 -20.26 -12.16 2.67
CA GLU A 258 -19.45 -12.97 1.73
C GLU A 258 -17.99 -13.12 2.20
N LEU A 259 -17.41 -12.06 2.77
CA LEU A 259 -16.08 -12.13 3.37
C LEU A 259 -16.04 -13.07 4.57
N THR A 260 -17.03 -13.01 5.46
CA THR A 260 -17.13 -13.91 6.61
C THR A 260 -17.22 -15.37 6.16
N GLU A 261 -18.03 -15.65 5.14
CA GLU A 261 -18.15 -17.00 4.57
C GLU A 261 -16.83 -17.48 3.94
N ALA A 262 -16.15 -16.58 3.18
CA ALA A 262 -14.87 -16.90 2.55
C ALA A 262 -13.73 -17.08 3.56
N LEU A 263 -13.80 -16.42 4.72
CA LEU A 263 -12.81 -16.54 5.80
C LEU A 263 -13.03 -17.77 6.69
N HIS A 264 -14.24 -18.36 6.69
CA HIS A 264 -14.56 -19.47 7.57
C HIS A 264 -13.59 -20.67 7.48
N PRO A 265 -13.08 -21.07 6.29
CA PRO A 265 -12.09 -22.15 6.19
C PRO A 265 -10.74 -21.82 6.86
N HIS A 266 -10.47 -20.54 7.16
CA HIS A 266 -9.24 -20.05 7.78
C HIS A 266 -9.40 -19.81 9.29
N LEU A 267 -10.61 -20.03 9.84
CA LEU A 267 -10.89 -19.92 11.25
C LEU A 267 -10.30 -21.12 12.00
N ARG A 268 -9.51 -20.83 13.03
CA ARG A 268 -8.90 -21.81 13.91
C ARG A 268 -9.79 -22.12 15.12
N ARG A 269 -9.49 -23.20 15.82
CA ARG A 269 -10.25 -23.63 17.01
C ARG A 269 -10.21 -22.62 18.16
N ASP A 270 -9.19 -21.81 18.23
CA ASP A 270 -9.00 -20.74 19.23
C ASP A 270 -9.72 -19.41 18.85
N GLY A 271 -10.45 -19.39 17.75
CA GLY A 271 -11.18 -18.21 17.25
C GLY A 271 -10.36 -17.28 16.39
N THR A 272 -9.04 -17.49 16.25
CA THR A 272 -8.19 -16.69 15.37
C THR A 272 -8.42 -17.06 13.91
N VAL A 273 -8.17 -16.09 13.01
CA VAL A 273 -8.18 -16.33 11.55
C VAL A 273 -6.75 -16.27 11.05
N TRP A 274 -6.33 -17.30 10.28
CA TRP A 274 -4.97 -17.39 9.79
C TRP A 274 -4.90 -17.75 8.32
N MET A 275 -4.18 -16.94 7.55
CA MET A 275 -3.94 -17.14 6.13
C MET A 275 -2.45 -17.04 5.81
N ALA A 276 -1.87 -18.09 5.26
CA ALA A 276 -0.49 -18.06 4.78
C ALA A 276 -0.42 -17.21 3.52
N ASN A 277 0.52 -16.26 3.49
CA ASN A 277 0.80 -15.44 2.33
C ASN A 277 2.30 -15.28 2.13
N VAL A 278 2.69 -15.09 0.88
CA VAL A 278 4.05 -14.74 0.48
C VAL A 278 3.96 -13.44 -0.31
N PHE A 279 4.79 -12.48 0.05
CA PHE A 279 4.99 -11.27 -0.73
C PHE A 279 6.33 -11.32 -1.44
N ARG A 280 6.39 -10.63 -2.56
CA ARG A 280 7.59 -10.42 -3.34
C ARG A 280 8.01 -8.96 -3.24
N TYR A 281 9.31 -8.71 -3.25
CA TYR A 281 9.83 -7.38 -3.50
C TYR A 281 10.87 -7.41 -4.62
N LEU A 282 10.93 -6.32 -5.35
CA LEU A 282 11.93 -6.04 -6.37
C LEU A 282 12.79 -4.88 -5.88
N VAL A 283 14.08 -5.02 -5.97
CA VAL A 283 15.05 -3.94 -5.84
C VAL A 283 15.49 -3.53 -7.24
N ALA A 284 15.39 -2.26 -7.52
CA ALA A 284 15.85 -1.66 -8.77
C ALA A 284 16.70 -0.44 -8.46
N ARG A 285 17.37 0.11 -9.49
CA ARG A 285 18.20 1.31 -9.37
C ARG A 285 17.75 2.41 -10.34
N THR A 286 17.87 3.64 -9.89
CA THR A 286 17.78 4.83 -10.74
C THR A 286 18.94 4.83 -11.75
N ARG A 287 18.72 5.41 -12.93
CA ARG A 287 19.74 5.55 -14.00
C ARG A 287 20.53 6.83 -13.90
#